data_4b3076084d7b87980f9a1954a01a38ed
#
_entry.id   4b3076084d7b87980f9a1954a01a38ed
#
_cell.length_a   1.000
_cell.length_b   1.000
_cell.length_c   1.000
_cell.angle_alpha   90.00
_cell.angle_beta   90.00
_cell.angle_gamma   90.00
#
_symmetry.space_group_name_H-M   'P 1'
#
loop_
_entity.id
_entity.type
_entity.pdbx_description
1 polymer ?
#
loop_
_entity_poly.entity_id
_entity_poly.type
_entity_poly.pdbx_seq_one_letter_code
_entity_poly.pdbx_strand_id
1 'polypeptide(L)'
;MALRLRHAALLAGLWLASGVAPAGGLQVSPVSLTLAASQNAEGLWLSNTGDNGVNAQVRVYRWTQEGAEDKLTPSRGLVISPPMLQLAAGDRQLVRAIRLGAPPSGPGAAQEAYRMIIDELPVDTAGKKGVQFVLRYSVPVFVEPAGAAAAPAQLSWAIRREGDKPMLEVANSGGTHAQLANLSFTDAAGHRTELTPGLLGYVLPGAQMRWALKPAAKVFAGGGTLETMVNGQTVQQKISLVDSPR
;
A
#
# COMPACT_ATOMS: atom_id res chain seq x y z
N MET A 1 0.79 60.69 -7.68
CA MET A 1 1.60 59.68 -6.97
C MET A 1 0.81 58.89 -5.93
N ALA A 2 -0.24 59.42 -5.34
CA ALA A 2 -1.02 58.77 -4.26
C ALA A 2 -1.96 57.62 -4.73
N LEU A 3 -2.36 57.59 -6.00
CA LEU A 3 -3.30 56.59 -6.54
C LEU A 3 -2.63 55.23 -6.79
N ARG A 4 -1.33 55.22 -7.12
CA ARG A 4 -0.56 53.96 -7.36
C ARG A 4 -0.21 53.21 -6.09
N LEU A 5 -0.09 53.88 -4.94
CA LEU A 5 0.15 53.24 -3.64
C LEU A 5 -1.08 52.48 -3.08
N ARG A 6 -2.30 52.93 -3.41
CA ARG A 6 -3.55 52.28 -2.96
C ARG A 6 -3.79 50.92 -3.62
N HIS A 7 -3.39 50.77 -4.88
CA HIS A 7 -3.53 49.47 -5.59
C HIS A 7 -2.45 48.47 -5.20
N ALA A 8 -1.26 48.89 -4.81
CA ALA A 8 -0.21 48.01 -4.29
C ALA A 8 -0.56 47.44 -2.91
N ALA A 9 -1.23 48.22 -2.07
CA ALA A 9 -1.68 47.75 -0.73
C ALA A 9 -2.84 46.73 -0.81
N LEU A 10 -3.72 46.83 -1.84
CA LEU A 10 -4.80 45.89 -2.05
C LEU A 10 -4.32 44.54 -2.61
N LEU A 11 -3.26 44.52 -3.42
CA LEU A 11 -2.64 43.28 -3.93
C LEU A 11 -1.83 42.53 -2.87
N ALA A 12 -1.20 43.25 -1.94
CA ALA A 12 -0.45 42.63 -0.83
C ALA A 12 -1.38 41.98 0.21
N GLY A 13 -2.61 42.46 0.36
CA GLY A 13 -3.61 41.91 1.30
C GLY A 13 -4.22 40.57 0.89
N LEU A 14 -4.20 40.25 -0.42
CA LEU A 14 -4.78 38.99 -0.93
C LEU A 14 -3.86 37.77 -0.73
N TRP A 15 -2.59 37.94 -0.46
CA TRP A 15 -1.61 36.85 -0.29
C TRP A 15 -1.56 36.27 1.12
N LEU A 16 -2.15 36.96 2.11
CA LEU A 16 -2.15 36.54 3.51
C LEU A 16 -3.32 35.66 3.93
N ALA A 17 -4.26 35.36 3.02
CA ALA A 17 -5.44 34.53 3.30
C ALA A 17 -5.31 33.08 2.83
N SER A 18 -4.09 32.59 2.57
CA SER A 18 -3.86 31.14 2.39
C SER A 18 -3.95 30.47 3.77
N GLY A 19 -5.18 30.35 4.28
CA GLY A 19 -5.45 29.52 5.42
C GLY A 19 -4.99 28.11 5.09
N VAL A 20 -3.99 27.60 5.82
CA VAL A 20 -3.65 26.18 5.81
C VAL A 20 -4.91 25.48 6.33
N ALA A 21 -5.69 24.86 5.44
CA ALA A 21 -6.78 23.99 5.85
C ALA A 21 -6.12 22.82 6.60
N PRO A 22 -6.35 22.65 7.90
CA PRO A 22 -5.84 21.49 8.61
C PRO A 22 -6.55 20.27 8.00
N ALA A 23 -5.84 19.48 7.21
CA ALA A 23 -6.27 18.15 6.82
C ALA A 23 -6.10 17.24 8.05
N GLY A 24 -6.87 17.52 9.08
CA GLY A 24 -6.88 16.74 10.32
C GLY A 24 -7.72 15.49 10.13
N GLY A 25 -7.29 14.40 10.73
CA GLY A 25 -7.99 13.13 10.67
C GLY A 25 -7.19 12.01 11.32
N LEU A 26 -7.71 10.81 11.19
CA LEU A 26 -7.02 9.62 11.67
C LEU A 26 -5.74 9.37 10.87
N GLN A 27 -4.62 9.21 11.54
CA GLN A 27 -3.31 8.85 10.98
C GLN A 27 -2.82 7.53 11.55
N VAL A 28 -2.07 6.78 10.72
CA VAL A 28 -1.54 5.45 11.04
C VAL A 28 -0.02 5.45 10.89
N SER A 29 0.71 4.98 11.89
CA SER A 29 2.17 4.86 11.84
C SER A 29 2.66 3.70 12.71
N PRO A 30 3.51 2.79 12.19
CA PRO A 30 3.96 2.68 10.81
C PRO A 30 2.86 2.19 9.87
N VAL A 31 3.07 2.27 8.56
CA VAL A 31 2.13 1.83 7.52
C VAL A 31 2.32 0.35 7.09
N SER A 32 3.19 -0.36 7.76
CA SER A 32 3.44 -1.80 7.60
C SER A 32 4.00 -2.35 8.90
N LEU A 33 3.65 -3.60 9.25
CA LEU A 33 4.18 -4.30 10.42
C LEU A 33 4.86 -5.60 9.99
N THR A 34 5.93 -5.97 10.71
CA THR A 34 6.58 -7.26 10.57
C THR A 34 6.83 -7.84 11.95
N LEU A 35 6.23 -9.00 12.23
CA LEU A 35 6.49 -9.77 13.44
C LEU A 35 7.63 -10.74 13.17
N ALA A 36 8.76 -10.55 13.81
CA ALA A 36 9.81 -11.57 13.83
C ALA A 36 9.30 -12.86 14.46
N ALA A 37 9.93 -13.99 14.13
CA ALA A 37 9.54 -15.30 14.66
C ALA A 37 9.52 -15.35 16.21
N SER A 38 10.43 -14.61 16.85
CA SER A 38 10.54 -14.50 18.32
C SER A 38 9.51 -13.55 18.94
N GLN A 39 8.81 -12.73 18.14
CA GLN A 39 7.83 -11.76 18.64
C GLN A 39 6.43 -12.34 18.62
N ASN A 40 5.70 -12.16 19.71
CA ASN A 40 4.28 -12.53 19.79
C ASN A 40 3.35 -11.37 19.45
N ALA A 41 3.85 -10.14 19.43
CA ALA A 41 3.06 -8.96 19.10
C ALA A 41 3.92 -7.87 18.47
N GLU A 42 3.29 -7.09 17.59
CA GLU A 42 3.81 -5.84 17.03
C GLU A 42 2.66 -4.84 16.96
N GLY A 43 2.95 -3.54 16.89
CA GLY A 43 1.90 -2.54 16.95
C GLY A 43 2.15 -1.32 16.09
N LEU A 44 1.05 -0.62 15.84
CA LEU A 44 1.04 0.69 15.20
C LEU A 44 0.29 1.70 16.06
N TRP A 45 0.62 2.95 15.85
CA TRP A 45 -0.05 4.07 16.48
C TRP A 45 -1.16 4.59 15.57
N LEU A 46 -2.33 4.77 16.14
CA LEU A 46 -3.39 5.57 15.57
C LEU A 46 -3.38 6.92 16.27
N SER A 47 -3.32 8.00 15.50
CA SER A 47 -3.28 9.36 16.01
C SER A 47 -4.41 10.16 15.38
N ASN A 48 -5.14 10.89 16.21
CA ASN A 48 -6.13 11.85 15.73
C ASN A 48 -5.49 13.23 15.66
N THR A 49 -5.21 13.71 14.46
CA THR A 49 -4.63 15.04 14.20
C THR A 49 -5.67 16.09 13.87
N GLY A 50 -6.97 15.73 13.94
CA GLY A 50 -8.09 16.64 13.74
C GLY A 50 -8.59 17.29 15.01
N ASP A 51 -9.53 18.21 14.86
CA ASP A 51 -10.10 18.99 15.96
C ASP A 51 -11.31 18.31 16.62
N ASN A 52 -11.83 17.22 16.04
CA ASN A 52 -12.99 16.48 16.54
C ASN A 52 -12.57 15.07 16.97
N GLY A 53 -13.35 14.47 17.87
CA GLY A 53 -13.18 13.07 18.25
C GLY A 53 -13.37 12.12 17.07
N VAL A 54 -12.59 11.04 17.03
CA VAL A 54 -12.64 9.99 16.00
C VAL A 54 -12.92 8.65 16.67
N ASN A 55 -13.88 7.90 16.14
CA ASN A 55 -14.09 6.50 16.48
C ASN A 55 -13.50 5.62 15.39
N ALA A 56 -12.79 4.56 15.76
CA ALA A 56 -12.23 3.64 14.79
C ALA A 56 -12.47 2.18 15.21
N GLN A 57 -12.67 1.33 14.20
CA GLN A 57 -12.71 -0.12 14.32
C GLN A 57 -11.50 -0.73 13.62
N VAL A 58 -10.83 -1.66 14.28
CA VAL A 58 -9.66 -2.36 13.73
C VAL A 58 -9.94 -3.84 13.65
N ARG A 59 -9.72 -4.42 12.48
CA ARG A 59 -9.94 -5.84 12.17
C ARG A 59 -8.71 -6.39 11.47
N VAL A 60 -8.44 -7.68 11.61
CA VAL A 60 -7.33 -8.35 10.92
C VAL A 60 -7.84 -9.53 10.11
N TYR A 61 -7.30 -9.68 8.91
CA TYR A 61 -7.63 -10.72 7.96
C TYR A 61 -6.37 -11.45 7.52
N ARG A 62 -6.47 -12.75 7.30
CA ARG A 62 -5.47 -13.49 6.55
C ARG A 62 -5.50 -12.99 5.12
N TRP A 63 -4.33 -12.69 4.57
CA TRP A 63 -4.18 -12.20 3.21
C TRP A 63 -3.48 -13.25 2.36
N THR A 64 -4.14 -13.71 1.30
CA THR A 64 -3.62 -14.58 0.26
C THR A 64 -3.83 -13.94 -1.09
N GLN A 65 -3.19 -14.48 -2.11
CA GLN A 65 -3.37 -14.05 -3.51
C GLN A 65 -3.65 -15.28 -4.37
N GLU A 66 -4.79 -15.28 -5.04
CA GLU A 66 -5.26 -16.39 -5.86
C GLU A 66 -5.93 -15.84 -7.13
N GLY A 67 -5.62 -16.42 -8.29
CA GLY A 67 -6.16 -15.93 -9.55
C GLY A 67 -5.77 -14.50 -9.91
N ALA A 68 -4.61 -14.05 -9.45
CA ALA A 68 -4.11 -12.68 -9.57
C ALA A 68 -4.96 -11.62 -8.81
N GLU A 69 -5.66 -12.04 -7.75
CA GLU A 69 -6.47 -11.19 -6.88
C GLU A 69 -6.11 -11.36 -5.42
N ASP A 70 -6.21 -10.27 -4.65
CA ASP A 70 -6.11 -10.31 -3.20
C ASP A 70 -7.35 -10.97 -2.59
N LYS A 71 -7.14 -11.94 -1.67
CA LYS A 71 -8.20 -12.58 -0.89
C LYS A 71 -7.98 -12.29 0.59
N LEU A 72 -9.02 -11.80 1.24
CA LEU A 72 -9.03 -11.50 2.66
C LEU A 72 -10.04 -12.42 3.36
N THR A 73 -9.55 -13.26 4.27
CA THR A 73 -10.38 -14.16 5.09
C THR A 73 -10.23 -13.82 6.55
N PRO A 74 -11.25 -14.02 7.40
CA PRO A 74 -11.13 -13.77 8.83
C PRO A 74 -9.90 -14.46 9.43
N SER A 75 -9.07 -13.70 10.16
CA SER A 75 -7.84 -14.24 10.77
C SER A 75 -8.16 -15.18 11.94
N ARG A 76 -7.39 -16.26 12.04
CA ARG A 76 -7.28 -17.13 13.23
C ARG A 76 -5.87 -17.14 13.79
N GLY A 77 -4.90 -16.56 13.10
CA GLY A 77 -3.49 -16.51 13.50
C GLY A 77 -3.12 -15.23 14.24
N LEU A 78 -3.81 -14.13 13.94
CA LEU A 78 -3.62 -12.82 14.59
C LEU A 78 -4.94 -12.31 15.17
N VAL A 79 -4.84 -11.63 16.31
CA VAL A 79 -5.92 -10.82 16.90
C VAL A 79 -5.46 -9.39 17.12
N ILE A 80 -6.41 -8.48 17.24
CA ILE A 80 -6.16 -7.03 17.43
C ILE A 80 -6.54 -6.62 18.85
N SER A 81 -5.74 -5.77 19.46
CA SER A 81 -6.03 -5.17 20.76
C SER A 81 -5.56 -3.71 20.84
N PRO A 82 -6.45 -2.75 21.15
CA PRO A 82 -7.91 -2.88 21.19
C PRO A 82 -8.55 -2.96 19.78
N PRO A 83 -9.71 -3.64 19.60
CA PRO A 83 -10.39 -3.72 18.30
C PRO A 83 -11.29 -2.50 18.02
N MET A 84 -11.64 -1.74 19.05
CA MET A 84 -12.42 -0.51 18.97
C MET A 84 -11.74 0.56 19.82
N LEU A 85 -11.74 1.79 19.32
CA LEU A 85 -11.13 2.91 20.02
C LEU A 85 -11.86 4.23 19.75
N GLN A 86 -11.72 5.12 20.70
CA GLN A 86 -12.16 6.52 20.61
C GLN A 86 -10.96 7.39 20.90
N LEU A 87 -10.66 8.33 20.01
CA LEU A 87 -9.54 9.26 20.13
C LEU A 87 -10.10 10.68 20.18
N ALA A 88 -9.87 11.40 21.28
CA ALA A 88 -10.12 12.82 21.32
C ALA A 88 -9.17 13.55 20.37
N ALA A 89 -9.41 14.83 20.11
CA ALA A 89 -8.51 15.66 19.32
C ALA A 89 -7.09 15.66 19.92
N GLY A 90 -6.07 15.36 19.12
CA GLY A 90 -4.67 15.26 19.53
C GLY A 90 -4.28 13.95 20.20
N ASP A 91 -5.21 13.05 20.49
CA ASP A 91 -4.91 11.77 21.12
C ASP A 91 -4.24 10.79 20.17
N ARG A 92 -3.53 9.82 20.77
CA ARG A 92 -2.97 8.66 20.06
C ARG A 92 -3.13 7.39 20.90
N GLN A 93 -3.33 6.27 20.22
CA GLN A 93 -3.50 4.95 20.83
C GLN A 93 -2.65 3.92 20.10
N LEU A 94 -1.93 3.09 20.86
CA LEU A 94 -1.25 1.92 20.32
C LEU A 94 -2.26 0.80 20.07
N VAL A 95 -2.27 0.26 18.86
CA VAL A 95 -3.02 -0.93 18.46
C VAL A 95 -2.05 -2.05 18.14
N ARG A 96 -2.21 -3.21 18.78
CA ARG A 96 -1.33 -4.35 18.62
C ARG A 96 -1.97 -5.44 17.78
N ALA A 97 -1.20 -6.01 16.87
CA ALA A 97 -1.45 -7.32 16.27
C ALA A 97 -0.74 -8.37 17.14
N ILE A 98 -1.50 -9.30 17.68
CA ILE A 98 -1.00 -10.32 18.63
C ILE A 98 -1.14 -11.69 17.95
N ARG A 99 -0.04 -12.42 17.84
CA ARG A 99 -0.01 -13.77 17.29
C ARG A 99 -0.48 -14.79 18.33
N LEU A 100 -1.42 -15.64 17.92
CA LEU A 100 -2.02 -16.64 18.80
C LEU A 100 -1.29 -17.99 18.79
N GLY A 101 -0.59 -18.31 17.69
CA GLY A 101 0.08 -19.59 17.49
C GLY A 101 1.58 -19.46 17.27
N ALA A 102 2.23 -20.60 16.99
CA ALA A 102 3.62 -20.61 16.56
C ALA A 102 3.78 -19.90 15.20
N PRO A 103 4.97 -19.32 14.92
CA PRO A 103 5.26 -18.78 13.59
C PRO A 103 5.34 -19.93 12.56
N PRO A 104 5.22 -19.62 11.25
CA PRO A 104 5.51 -20.59 10.21
C PRO A 104 6.86 -21.27 10.47
N SER A 105 6.97 -22.58 10.24
CA SER A 105 8.19 -23.32 10.54
C SER A 105 8.35 -24.54 9.61
N GLY A 106 9.55 -25.08 9.55
CA GLY A 106 9.90 -26.24 8.73
C GLY A 106 10.62 -25.88 7.43
N PRO A 107 11.03 -26.89 6.64
CA PRO A 107 11.71 -26.66 5.36
C PRO A 107 10.85 -25.88 4.38
N GLY A 108 11.40 -24.81 3.83
CA GLY A 108 10.67 -23.95 2.88
C GLY A 108 9.58 -23.07 3.48
N ALA A 109 9.55 -22.91 4.82
CA ALA A 109 8.59 -22.04 5.47
C ALA A 109 8.71 -20.61 4.93
N ALA A 110 7.58 -20.07 4.48
CA ALA A 110 7.47 -18.73 3.94
C ALA A 110 6.79 -17.79 4.92
N GLN A 111 7.00 -16.51 4.72
CA GLN A 111 6.35 -15.43 5.43
C GLN A 111 4.83 -15.51 5.27
N GLU A 112 4.11 -15.38 6.37
CA GLU A 112 2.65 -15.23 6.34
C GLU A 112 2.25 -13.78 6.20
N ALA A 113 1.17 -13.53 5.46
CA ALA A 113 0.66 -12.19 5.24
C ALA A 113 -0.75 -12.02 5.79
N TYR A 114 -0.99 -10.81 6.34
CA TYR A 114 -2.26 -10.37 6.89
C TYR A 114 -2.53 -8.91 6.47
N ARG A 115 -3.79 -8.50 6.54
CA ARG A 115 -4.20 -7.09 6.40
C ARG A 115 -4.91 -6.66 7.67
N MET A 116 -4.38 -5.61 8.29
CA MET A 116 -5.07 -4.88 9.35
C MET A 116 -5.91 -3.79 8.69
N ILE A 117 -7.22 -3.91 8.79
CA ILE A 117 -8.17 -2.93 8.25
C ILE A 117 -8.60 -2.03 9.40
N ILE A 118 -8.39 -0.74 9.23
CA ILE A 118 -8.75 0.29 10.18
C ILE A 118 -9.82 1.15 9.52
N ASP A 119 -11.03 1.07 10.05
CA ASP A 119 -12.18 1.84 9.57
C ASP A 119 -12.45 2.97 10.55
N GLU A 120 -12.39 4.20 10.08
CA GLU A 120 -12.98 5.33 10.78
C GLU A 120 -14.51 5.18 10.76
N LEU A 121 -15.15 5.32 11.91
CA LEU A 121 -16.59 5.20 12.03
C LEU A 121 -17.24 6.58 11.95
N PRO A 122 -18.35 6.72 11.23
CA PRO A 122 -19.08 7.97 11.20
C PRO A 122 -19.46 8.40 12.62
N VAL A 123 -19.22 9.65 12.97
CA VAL A 123 -19.80 10.27 14.17
C VAL A 123 -21.13 10.86 13.80
N ASP A 124 -22.11 10.75 14.72
CA ASP A 124 -23.41 11.37 14.51
C ASP A 124 -23.24 12.89 14.41
N THR A 125 -23.55 13.42 13.24
CA THR A 125 -23.52 14.85 12.94
C THR A 125 -24.93 15.43 12.82
N ALA A 126 -25.87 14.94 13.65
CA ALA A 126 -27.24 15.40 13.61
C ALA A 126 -27.32 16.94 13.49
N GLY A 127 -27.88 17.41 12.38
CA GLY A 127 -28.05 18.84 12.09
C GLY A 127 -26.88 19.54 11.34
N LYS A 128 -25.74 18.91 11.10
CA LYS A 128 -24.66 19.49 10.27
C LYS A 128 -24.90 19.17 8.80
N LYS A 129 -24.99 20.18 7.94
CA LYS A 129 -25.02 20.03 6.48
C LYS A 129 -23.60 19.94 5.97
N GLY A 130 -23.29 18.93 5.11
CA GLY A 130 -21.97 18.78 4.49
C GLY A 130 -21.69 17.34 4.08
N VAL A 131 -20.54 17.13 3.39
CA VAL A 131 -20.02 15.82 3.06
C VAL A 131 -19.08 15.39 4.18
N GLN A 132 -19.31 14.21 4.75
CA GLN A 132 -18.43 13.59 5.72
C GLN A 132 -17.57 12.55 5.00
N PHE A 133 -16.25 12.68 5.09
CA PHE A 133 -15.32 11.67 4.64
C PHE A 133 -14.96 10.78 5.82
N VAL A 134 -15.02 9.48 5.62
CA VAL A 134 -14.50 8.47 6.54
C VAL A 134 -13.36 7.72 5.87
N LEU A 135 -12.30 7.49 6.62
CA LEU A 135 -11.08 6.87 6.09
C LEU A 135 -11.08 5.36 6.37
N ARG A 136 -10.54 4.62 5.43
CA ARG A 136 -10.18 3.22 5.60
C ARG A 136 -8.70 3.03 5.28
N TYR A 137 -7.95 2.51 6.24
CA TYR A 137 -6.59 2.08 6.02
C TYR A 137 -6.51 0.57 5.90
N SER A 138 -5.62 0.09 5.02
CA SER A 138 -5.30 -1.32 4.85
C SER A 138 -3.79 -1.49 5.04
N VAL A 139 -3.40 -1.86 6.24
CA VAL A 139 -2.00 -2.00 6.64
C VAL A 139 -1.56 -3.45 6.50
N PRO A 140 -0.52 -3.76 5.71
CA PRO A 140 0.05 -5.10 5.65
C PRO A 140 0.72 -5.46 6.97
N VAL A 141 0.54 -6.70 7.39
CA VAL A 141 1.21 -7.29 8.55
C VAL A 141 1.81 -8.62 8.12
N PHE A 142 3.11 -8.78 8.30
CA PHE A 142 3.86 -9.96 7.92
C PHE A 142 4.36 -10.69 9.15
N VAL A 143 4.35 -12.02 9.11
CA VAL A 143 4.89 -12.87 10.18
C VAL A 143 6.02 -13.69 9.61
N GLU A 144 7.23 -13.48 10.15
CA GLU A 144 8.43 -14.20 9.72
C GLU A 144 8.42 -15.64 10.20
N PRO A 145 8.93 -16.59 9.40
CA PRO A 145 9.07 -17.97 9.81
C PRO A 145 10.14 -18.14 10.89
N ALA A 146 9.98 -19.20 11.71
CA ALA A 146 10.99 -19.63 12.67
C ALA A 146 12.12 -20.42 12.00
N GLY A 147 13.31 -20.36 12.59
CA GLY A 147 14.48 -21.09 12.10
C GLY A 147 15.27 -20.28 11.08
N ALA A 148 15.57 -20.88 9.92
CA ALA A 148 16.26 -20.15 8.85
C ALA A 148 15.38 -19.01 8.32
N ALA A 149 16.00 -17.88 8.00
CA ALA A 149 15.29 -16.77 7.37
C ALA A 149 14.57 -17.23 6.08
N ALA A 150 13.38 -16.71 5.84
CA ALA A 150 12.68 -16.97 4.59
C ALA A 150 13.55 -16.58 3.39
N ALA A 151 13.52 -17.37 2.33
CA ALA A 151 14.23 -17.02 1.10
C ALA A 151 13.75 -15.64 0.59
N PRO A 152 14.64 -14.76 0.17
CA PRO A 152 14.24 -13.47 -0.42
C PRO A 152 13.23 -13.67 -1.54
N ALA A 153 12.46 -12.63 -1.85
CA ALA A 153 11.56 -12.64 -2.99
C ALA A 153 12.32 -12.96 -4.29
N GLN A 154 11.83 -13.93 -5.05
CA GLN A 154 12.37 -14.34 -6.35
C GLN A 154 11.32 -14.09 -7.41
N LEU A 155 11.49 -12.99 -8.17
CA LEU A 155 10.48 -12.51 -9.08
C LEU A 155 10.77 -12.93 -10.52
N SER A 156 9.77 -13.46 -11.20
CA SER A 156 9.72 -13.60 -12.64
C SER A 156 8.72 -12.61 -13.23
N TRP A 157 9.07 -12.04 -14.39
CA TRP A 157 8.36 -10.93 -15.00
C TRP A 157 7.98 -11.25 -16.44
N ALA A 158 6.76 -10.92 -16.82
CA ALA A 158 6.32 -10.99 -18.22
C ALA A 158 5.37 -9.83 -18.53
N ILE A 159 5.43 -9.31 -19.78
CA ILE A 159 4.34 -8.50 -20.31
C ILE A 159 3.61 -9.37 -21.33
N ARG A 160 2.33 -9.67 -21.04
CA ARG A 160 1.48 -10.49 -21.91
C ARG A 160 0.41 -9.63 -22.56
N ARG A 161 0.02 -10.00 -23.79
CA ARG A 161 -1.07 -9.39 -24.49
C ARG A 161 -2.38 -10.12 -24.14
N GLU A 162 -3.35 -9.40 -23.61
CA GLU A 162 -4.71 -9.88 -23.43
C GLU A 162 -5.66 -9.01 -24.30
N GLY A 163 -6.05 -9.52 -25.47
CA GLY A 163 -6.69 -8.70 -26.50
C GLY A 163 -5.77 -7.53 -26.91
N ASP A 164 -6.25 -6.30 -26.79
CA ASP A 164 -5.45 -5.09 -27.09
C ASP A 164 -4.70 -4.52 -25.89
N LYS A 165 -4.82 -5.12 -24.69
CA LYS A 165 -4.25 -4.61 -23.46
C LYS A 165 -2.97 -5.35 -23.10
N PRO A 166 -1.87 -4.65 -22.83
CA PRO A 166 -0.68 -5.25 -22.23
C PRO A 166 -0.89 -5.42 -20.72
N MET A 167 -0.64 -6.63 -20.25
CA MET A 167 -0.71 -7.01 -18.83
C MET A 167 0.68 -7.30 -18.31
N LEU A 168 1.10 -6.59 -17.27
CA LEU A 168 2.28 -6.98 -16.50
C LEU A 168 1.91 -8.15 -15.60
N GLU A 169 2.65 -9.23 -15.71
CA GLU A 169 2.53 -10.41 -14.87
C GLU A 169 3.81 -10.57 -14.05
N VAL A 170 3.67 -10.73 -12.74
CA VAL A 170 4.79 -10.93 -11.83
C VAL A 170 4.47 -12.10 -10.92
N ALA A 171 5.34 -13.12 -10.91
CA ALA A 171 5.25 -14.24 -9.99
C ALA A 171 6.41 -14.23 -9.02
N ASN A 172 6.16 -14.66 -7.78
CA ASN A 172 7.14 -14.72 -6.70
C ASN A 172 7.31 -16.16 -6.21
N SER A 173 8.43 -16.78 -6.52
CA SER A 173 8.79 -18.12 -6.04
C SER A 173 9.62 -18.09 -4.75
N GLY A 174 9.95 -16.93 -4.22
CA GLY A 174 10.65 -16.75 -2.95
C GLY A 174 9.77 -16.94 -1.72
N GLY A 175 10.37 -16.84 -0.56
CA GLY A 175 9.71 -17.03 0.74
C GLY A 175 9.25 -15.72 1.41
N THR A 176 9.62 -14.56 0.89
CA THR A 176 9.18 -13.24 1.39
C THR A 176 8.33 -12.52 0.36
N HIS A 177 7.49 -11.58 0.79
CA HIS A 177 6.70 -10.74 -0.10
C HIS A 177 7.58 -9.80 -0.93
N ALA A 178 7.07 -9.35 -2.07
CA ALA A 178 7.61 -8.24 -2.85
C ALA A 178 6.59 -7.10 -2.88
N GLN A 179 6.97 -5.92 -2.41
CA GLN A 179 6.25 -4.66 -2.62
C GLN A 179 6.81 -4.02 -3.89
N LEU A 180 5.94 -3.72 -4.85
CA LEU A 180 6.30 -3.13 -6.13
C LEU A 180 5.84 -1.67 -6.19
N ALA A 181 6.73 -0.77 -6.57
CA ALA A 181 6.41 0.66 -6.67
C ALA A 181 7.20 1.35 -7.80
N ASN A 182 6.73 2.50 -8.24
CA ASN A 182 7.40 3.40 -9.20
C ASN A 182 7.80 2.69 -10.50
N LEU A 183 6.82 2.09 -11.15
CA LEU A 183 7.03 1.31 -12.37
C LEU A 183 7.25 2.23 -13.58
N SER A 184 8.35 2.02 -14.31
CA SER A 184 8.63 2.68 -15.58
C SER A 184 9.19 1.69 -16.61
N PHE A 185 9.08 2.04 -17.88
CA PHE A 185 9.60 1.26 -19.00
C PHE A 185 10.43 2.15 -19.92
N THR A 186 11.60 1.67 -20.31
CA THR A 186 12.47 2.30 -21.30
C THR A 186 12.56 1.39 -22.51
N ASP A 187 12.09 1.88 -23.67
CA ASP A 187 12.12 1.12 -24.92
C ASP A 187 13.54 0.97 -25.51
N ALA A 188 13.67 0.22 -26.60
CA ALA A 188 14.95 0.00 -27.27
C ALA A 188 15.55 1.29 -27.88
N ALA A 189 14.73 2.33 -28.11
CA ALA A 189 15.19 3.64 -28.61
C ALA A 189 15.60 4.59 -27.46
N GLY A 190 15.45 4.16 -26.18
CA GLY A 190 15.78 4.96 -25.00
C GLY A 190 14.67 5.86 -24.50
N HIS A 191 13.46 5.78 -25.04
CA HIS A 191 12.32 6.56 -24.53
C HIS A 191 11.80 5.95 -23.24
N ARG A 192 11.81 6.73 -22.15
CA ARG A 192 11.28 6.34 -20.85
C ARG A 192 9.81 6.73 -20.74
N THR A 193 8.98 5.77 -20.34
CA THR A 193 7.55 5.94 -20.05
C THR A 193 7.30 5.56 -18.60
N GLU A 194 6.73 6.47 -17.79
CA GLU A 194 6.24 6.15 -16.47
C GLU A 194 4.91 5.37 -16.61
N LEU A 195 4.86 4.17 -16.03
CA LEU A 195 3.70 3.28 -16.10
C LEU A 195 2.78 3.46 -14.88
N THR A 196 3.37 3.50 -13.69
CA THR A 196 2.64 3.66 -12.42
C THR A 196 3.51 4.41 -11.42
N PRO A 197 3.16 5.64 -11.03
CA PRO A 197 3.81 6.32 -9.91
C PRO A 197 3.34 5.72 -8.59
N GLY A 198 4.24 5.68 -7.59
CA GLY A 198 3.93 5.16 -6.27
C GLY A 198 3.70 3.65 -6.23
N LEU A 199 2.88 3.17 -5.30
CA LEU A 199 2.63 1.76 -5.06
C LEU A 199 1.85 1.11 -6.21
N LEU A 200 2.45 0.10 -6.86
CA LEU A 200 1.76 -0.77 -7.80
C LEU A 200 0.98 -1.87 -7.07
N GLY A 201 1.59 -2.51 -6.09
CA GLY A 201 1.00 -3.60 -5.33
C GLY A 201 2.03 -4.50 -4.66
N TYR A 202 1.58 -5.69 -4.29
CA TYR A 202 2.40 -6.71 -3.66
C TYR A 202 2.30 -8.03 -4.42
N VAL A 203 3.36 -8.86 -4.33
CA VAL A 203 3.36 -10.26 -4.75
C VAL A 203 3.80 -11.08 -3.56
N LEU A 204 2.87 -11.86 -2.99
CA LEU A 204 3.14 -12.71 -1.83
C LEU A 204 3.96 -13.95 -2.22
N PRO A 205 4.57 -14.64 -1.25
CA PRO A 205 5.26 -15.91 -1.50
C PRO A 205 4.37 -16.92 -2.22
N GLY A 206 4.86 -17.51 -3.30
CA GLY A 206 4.14 -18.50 -4.11
C GLY A 206 3.01 -17.93 -4.97
N ALA A 207 2.81 -16.62 -4.99
CA ALA A 207 1.72 -15.99 -5.72
C ALA A 207 2.17 -15.41 -7.07
N GLN A 208 1.16 -15.14 -7.90
CA GLN A 208 1.30 -14.42 -9.17
C GLN A 208 0.24 -13.34 -9.24
N MET A 209 0.65 -12.13 -9.62
CA MET A 209 -0.23 -10.97 -9.76
C MET A 209 -0.18 -10.41 -11.17
N ARG A 210 -1.24 -9.69 -11.57
CA ARG A 210 -1.35 -9.07 -12.88
C ARG A 210 -1.87 -7.65 -12.78
N TRP A 211 -1.32 -6.77 -13.61
CA TRP A 211 -1.75 -5.37 -13.70
C TRP A 211 -1.86 -4.94 -15.15
N ALA A 212 -2.97 -4.32 -15.51
CA ALA A 212 -3.14 -3.70 -16.82
C ALA A 212 -2.23 -2.48 -16.94
N LEU A 213 -1.46 -2.43 -18.01
CA LEU A 213 -0.61 -1.30 -18.32
C LEU A 213 -1.37 -0.28 -19.17
N LYS A 214 -1.23 1.01 -18.86
CA LYS A 214 -1.93 2.10 -19.58
C LYS A 214 -1.47 2.28 -21.05
N PRO A 215 -0.14 2.22 -21.37
CA PRO A 215 0.30 2.37 -22.75
C PRO A 215 -0.21 1.24 -23.64
N ALA A 216 -0.37 1.52 -24.94
CA ALA A 216 -0.76 0.51 -25.91
C ALA A 216 0.30 -0.59 -26.06
N ALA A 217 -0.09 -1.83 -26.39
CA ALA A 217 0.78 -2.99 -26.50
C ALA A 217 1.98 -2.78 -27.44
N LYS A 218 1.81 -1.94 -28.50
CA LYS A 218 2.90 -1.60 -29.44
C LYS A 218 4.13 -0.97 -28.79
N VAL A 219 3.97 -0.29 -27.65
CA VAL A 219 5.09 0.32 -26.90
C VAL A 219 6.06 -0.74 -26.39
N PHE A 220 5.56 -1.94 -26.10
CA PHE A 220 6.36 -3.05 -25.55
C PHE A 220 6.83 -4.05 -26.61
N ALA A 221 6.37 -3.92 -27.87
CA ALA A 221 6.63 -4.92 -28.92
C ALA A 221 8.13 -5.05 -29.27
N GLY A 222 8.87 -3.96 -29.24
CA GLY A 222 10.31 -3.94 -29.50
C GLY A 222 11.17 -4.38 -28.31
N GLY A 223 10.56 -4.74 -27.19
CA GLY A 223 11.26 -4.99 -25.94
C GLY A 223 11.85 -3.71 -25.31
N GLY A 224 12.44 -3.87 -24.14
CA GLY A 224 13.04 -2.77 -23.40
C GLY A 224 13.42 -3.18 -21.99
N THR A 225 13.59 -2.18 -21.12
CA THR A 225 13.93 -2.37 -19.71
C THR A 225 12.80 -1.84 -18.84
N LEU A 226 12.25 -2.72 -18.02
CA LEU A 226 11.35 -2.38 -16.93
C LEU A 226 12.19 -1.97 -15.71
N GLU A 227 11.88 -0.84 -15.10
CA GLU A 227 12.49 -0.38 -13.85
C GLU A 227 11.40 -0.19 -12.80
N THR A 228 11.63 -0.72 -11.61
CA THR A 228 10.69 -0.62 -10.49
C THR A 228 11.44 -0.69 -9.17
N MET A 229 10.81 -0.22 -8.11
CA MET A 229 11.28 -0.48 -6.75
C MET A 229 10.67 -1.77 -6.23
N VAL A 230 11.51 -2.67 -5.75
CA VAL A 230 11.12 -3.90 -5.04
C VAL A 230 11.59 -3.78 -3.60
N ASN A 231 10.66 -3.75 -2.65
CA ASN A 231 10.98 -3.57 -1.22
C ASN A 231 11.93 -2.38 -0.94
N GLY A 232 11.71 -1.26 -1.67
CA GLY A 232 12.52 -0.04 -1.53
C GLY A 232 13.82 -0.02 -2.33
N GLN A 233 14.21 -1.10 -3.02
CA GLN A 233 15.40 -1.18 -3.86
C GLN A 233 15.04 -1.12 -5.34
N THR A 234 15.76 -0.32 -6.12
CA THR A 234 15.57 -0.24 -7.58
C THR A 234 16.04 -1.51 -8.24
N VAL A 235 15.17 -2.12 -9.06
CA VAL A 235 15.43 -3.31 -9.85
C VAL A 235 15.16 -3.02 -11.31
N GLN A 236 16.02 -3.50 -12.19
CA GLN A 236 15.84 -3.41 -13.64
C GLN A 236 15.72 -4.80 -14.25
N GLN A 237 14.75 -4.97 -15.14
CA GLN A 237 14.48 -6.22 -15.82
C GLN A 237 14.31 -5.98 -17.31
N LYS A 238 15.10 -6.68 -18.14
CA LYS A 238 14.85 -6.73 -19.59
C LYS A 238 13.58 -7.52 -19.85
N ILE A 239 12.69 -6.97 -20.66
CA ILE A 239 11.38 -7.54 -20.90
C ILE A 239 10.91 -7.23 -22.33
N SER A 240 10.12 -8.12 -22.89
CA SER A 240 9.44 -7.93 -24.17
C SER A 240 7.98 -8.36 -24.05
N LEU A 241 7.15 -7.89 -24.98
CA LEU A 241 5.78 -8.35 -25.10
C LEU A 241 5.75 -9.79 -25.59
N VAL A 242 5.02 -10.64 -24.88
CA VAL A 242 4.77 -12.03 -25.25
C VAL A 242 3.28 -12.19 -25.56
N ASP A 243 2.95 -12.80 -26.68
CA ASP A 243 1.56 -13.14 -26.96
C ASP A 243 1.09 -14.25 -26.02
N SER A 244 -0.12 -14.09 -25.45
CA SER A 244 -0.70 -15.15 -24.63
C SER A 244 -0.94 -16.40 -25.47
N PRO A 245 -0.62 -17.60 -24.97
CA PRO A 245 -1.03 -18.82 -25.65
C PRO A 245 -2.55 -18.82 -25.86
N ARG A 246 -2.97 -19.23 -27.05
CA ARG A 246 -4.39 -19.36 -27.43
C ARG A 246 -5.04 -20.51 -26.68
#